data_34eaca731fdbd861a32e6e79c45bc9c9
#
_entry.id   34eaca731fdbd861a32e6e79c45bc9c9
#
_cell.length_a   1.000
_cell.length_b   1.000
_cell.length_c   1.000
_cell.angle_alpha   90.00
_cell.angle_beta   90.00
_cell.angle_gamma   90.00
#
_symmetry.space_group_name_H-M   'P 1'
#
loop_
_entity.id
_entity.type
_entity.pdbx_description
1 polymer ?
#
loop_
_entity_poly.entity_id
_entity_poly.type
_entity_poly.pdbx_seq_one_letter_code
_entity_poly.pdbx_strand_id
1 'polypeptide(L)'
;MLFRTMWKLKSGNNVGVSSLLRRYISVSGRAVMDMAAKDGELRVFIVSGEVSGDSIGSRLMASLKKLCPVPIHFSGVGGSMMSRQGLKSLFPMEDIAVMGIWELLPHLNKIRLKLKETIEAAFLFQPHVVVTVDSKGFSFRLLKQLRAKYSQQGLDGPVHFHYVAPSFWAWKGGEARLKGLTEFVDQVLCILPNEEEVCKSNGLAATFVGHPVMEDLLELNLGKDTSPHERKVERVFEDFRSKNAIPAGATVISLLPGSRLQEVTKMLSIFSNTMELLKDSFPELMSVIHVAPNHHVEKYITGIVHKWPVPAVLIPGGLPQLKYDAFSASRVALCTSGTVALEMQLARLPCVVAYRAHLLTEWFIHYKAKISYISLPNILLDSAIIPEALFQACTPTKLTSLLMELIHNEGLREEQIVAAEKVIRLLYPSERNINSFLQQDSRLRFPDLTPSMIAASTILYYVKP
;
A
#
# COMPACT_ATOMS: atom_id res chain seq x y z
N MET A 1 -32.02 19.36 7.76
CA MET A 1 -33.29 18.88 8.34
C MET A 1 -33.38 17.36 8.35
N LEU A 2 -32.27 16.62 8.46
CA LEU A 2 -32.19 15.13 8.46
C LEU A 2 -31.50 14.54 9.72
N PHE A 3 -31.21 15.39 10.71
CA PHE A 3 -30.48 14.99 11.94
C PHE A 3 -31.37 14.77 13.19
N ARG A 4 -32.72 14.77 13.04
CA ARG A 4 -33.65 14.71 14.20
C ARG A 4 -34.47 13.42 14.32
N THR A 5 -34.30 12.42 13.45
CA THR A 5 -35.18 11.24 13.44
C THR A 5 -34.54 9.95 13.99
N MET A 6 -33.29 9.96 14.45
CA MET A 6 -32.62 8.74 14.95
C MET A 6 -32.51 8.62 16.48
N TRP A 7 -33.27 9.38 17.27
CA TRP A 7 -33.14 9.35 18.76
C TRP A 7 -34.39 8.82 19.50
N LYS A 8 -35.23 8.04 18.85
CA LYS A 8 -36.40 7.41 19.52
C LYS A 8 -36.52 5.93 19.19
N LEU A 9 -35.54 5.12 19.58
CA LEU A 9 -35.71 3.66 19.76
C LEU A 9 -34.74 3.17 20.81
N LYS A 10 -35.01 3.54 22.05
CA LYS A 10 -34.51 2.88 23.24
C LYS A 10 -35.69 2.44 24.09
N SER A 11 -35.76 1.16 24.29
CA SER A 11 -36.50 0.34 25.28
C SER A 11 -37.44 -0.67 24.61
N GLY A 12 -37.10 -1.94 24.74
CA GLY A 12 -38.01 -3.05 24.47
C GLY A 12 -37.32 -4.37 24.16
N ASN A 13 -37.11 -5.17 25.19
CA ASN A 13 -37.00 -6.62 25.21
C ASN A 13 -35.82 -7.37 24.51
N ASN A 14 -34.91 -7.79 25.36
CA ASN A 14 -33.99 -8.91 25.20
C ASN A 14 -34.75 -10.25 25.06
N VAL A 15 -35.26 -10.63 23.94
CA VAL A 15 -35.57 -12.03 23.56
C VAL A 15 -35.66 -12.08 22.04
N GLY A 16 -34.66 -12.55 21.33
CA GLY A 16 -34.76 -12.73 19.90
C GLY A 16 -33.44 -12.78 19.11
N VAL A 17 -32.30 -12.43 19.71
CA VAL A 17 -31.01 -12.39 18.98
C VAL A 17 -30.45 -13.80 18.72
N SER A 18 -30.79 -14.80 19.54
CA SER A 18 -30.29 -16.19 19.36
C SER A 18 -31.02 -16.96 18.25
N SER A 19 -32.24 -16.57 17.89
CA SER A 19 -33.03 -17.26 16.85
C SER A 19 -32.75 -16.75 15.42
N LEU A 20 -32.33 -15.50 15.27
CA LEU A 20 -31.97 -14.93 13.98
C LEU A 20 -30.56 -15.40 13.54
N LEU A 21 -29.63 -15.62 14.45
CA LEU A 21 -28.34 -16.24 14.17
C LEU A 21 -28.43 -17.70 13.71
N ARG A 22 -29.48 -18.44 14.12
CA ARG A 22 -29.69 -19.83 13.69
C ARG A 22 -30.33 -19.99 12.29
N ARG A 23 -30.93 -18.94 11.70
CA ARG A 23 -31.55 -19.01 10.38
C ARG A 23 -30.62 -18.75 9.20
N TYR A 24 -29.39 -18.25 9.44
CA TYR A 24 -28.37 -18.08 8.39
C TYR A 24 -27.40 -19.27 8.27
N ILE A 25 -27.54 -20.32 9.08
CA ILE A 25 -26.67 -21.52 9.09
C ILE A 25 -27.32 -22.67 8.31
N SER A 26 -27.70 -22.44 7.07
CA SER A 26 -28.07 -23.56 6.18
C SER A 26 -27.66 -23.33 4.72
N VAL A 27 -26.47 -22.78 4.51
CA VAL A 27 -25.76 -22.91 3.24
C VAL A 27 -24.52 -23.75 3.54
N SER A 28 -24.30 -24.82 2.78
CA SER A 28 -23.29 -25.86 2.96
C SER A 28 -21.85 -25.40 2.76
N GLY A 29 -21.50 -24.16 3.13
CA GLY A 29 -20.17 -23.58 3.05
C GLY A 29 -19.53 -23.51 4.44
N ARG A 30 -18.26 -23.91 4.56
CA ARG A 30 -17.48 -23.75 5.82
C ARG A 30 -16.96 -22.31 5.92
N ALA A 31 -17.56 -21.50 6.78
CA ALA A 31 -17.02 -20.18 7.08
C ALA A 31 -15.67 -20.28 7.81
N VAL A 32 -14.77 -19.33 7.57
CA VAL A 32 -13.47 -19.26 8.25
C VAL A 32 -13.65 -19.23 9.77
N MET A 33 -14.63 -18.48 10.25
CA MET A 33 -14.92 -18.39 11.69
C MET A 33 -15.48 -19.69 12.27
N ASP A 34 -16.23 -20.49 11.50
CA ASP A 34 -16.73 -21.78 11.97
C ASP A 34 -15.58 -22.79 12.14
N MET A 35 -14.61 -22.77 11.20
CA MET A 35 -13.39 -23.58 11.31
C MET A 35 -12.56 -23.17 12.55
N ALA A 36 -12.34 -21.87 12.75
CA ALA A 36 -11.59 -21.34 13.87
C ALA A 36 -12.30 -21.64 15.21
N ALA A 37 -13.62 -21.52 15.28
CA ALA A 37 -14.39 -21.82 16.48
C ALA A 37 -14.35 -23.31 16.85
N LYS A 38 -14.33 -24.19 15.83
CA LYS A 38 -14.18 -25.64 16.04
C LYS A 38 -12.82 -26.00 16.65
N ASP A 39 -11.75 -25.38 16.16
CA ASP A 39 -10.39 -25.65 16.60
C ASP A 39 -10.00 -24.85 17.87
N GLY A 40 -10.83 -23.85 18.27
CA GLY A 40 -10.58 -22.95 19.41
C GLY A 40 -9.54 -21.85 19.11
N GLU A 41 -9.02 -21.79 17.88
CA GLU A 41 -8.02 -20.83 17.42
C GLU A 41 -8.14 -20.57 15.92
N LEU A 42 -7.67 -19.40 15.47
CA LEU A 42 -7.51 -19.08 14.04
C LEU A 42 -6.04 -19.16 13.65
N ARG A 43 -5.68 -20.05 12.73
CA ARG A 43 -4.34 -20.16 12.18
C ARG A 43 -4.27 -19.45 10.84
N VAL A 44 -3.45 -18.41 10.75
CA VAL A 44 -3.24 -17.59 9.55
C VAL A 44 -1.79 -17.70 9.08
N PHE A 45 -1.59 -18.21 7.87
CA PHE A 45 -0.27 -18.21 7.23
C PHE A 45 -0.17 -17.00 6.30
N ILE A 46 0.72 -16.05 6.62
CA ILE A 46 0.81 -14.78 5.90
C ILE A 46 2.19 -14.58 5.29
N VAL A 47 2.23 -14.16 4.02
CA VAL A 47 3.48 -13.99 3.28
C VAL A 47 3.51 -12.64 2.57
N SER A 48 4.55 -11.87 2.88
CA SER A 48 4.90 -10.63 2.19
C SER A 48 6.34 -10.70 1.69
N GLY A 49 6.60 -10.15 0.51
CA GLY A 49 7.94 -10.12 -0.11
C GLY A 49 8.50 -8.72 -0.32
N GLU A 50 7.83 -7.67 0.18
CA GLU A 50 8.24 -6.28 -0.02
C GLU A 50 7.90 -5.41 1.19
N VAL A 51 8.60 -4.27 1.34
CA VAL A 51 8.40 -3.33 2.46
C VAL A 51 6.96 -2.80 2.52
N SER A 52 6.36 -2.48 1.37
CA SER A 52 4.95 -2.08 1.30
C SER A 52 4.02 -3.20 1.76
N GLY A 53 4.30 -4.43 1.35
CA GLY A 53 3.55 -5.60 1.77
C GLY A 53 3.72 -5.93 3.25
N ASP A 54 4.90 -5.67 3.85
CA ASP A 54 5.13 -5.82 5.30
C ASP A 54 4.25 -4.83 6.10
N SER A 55 4.15 -3.58 5.63
CA SER A 55 3.26 -2.59 6.22
C SER A 55 1.79 -3.01 6.15
N ILE A 56 1.32 -3.42 4.96
CA ILE A 56 -0.05 -3.89 4.74
C ILE A 56 -0.35 -5.12 5.60
N GLY A 57 0.55 -6.12 5.59
CA GLY A 57 0.44 -7.34 6.38
C GLY A 57 0.37 -7.08 7.88
N SER A 58 1.21 -6.16 8.37
CA SER A 58 1.23 -5.74 9.77
C SER A 58 -0.11 -5.14 10.23
N ARG A 59 -0.69 -4.23 9.44
CA ARG A 59 -2.00 -3.62 9.71
C ARG A 59 -3.13 -4.65 9.65
N LEU A 60 -3.08 -5.56 8.67
CA LEU A 60 -4.04 -6.67 8.59
C LEU A 60 -3.97 -7.57 9.82
N MET A 61 -2.76 -7.95 10.28
CA MET A 61 -2.57 -8.75 11.48
C MET A 61 -3.14 -8.06 12.73
N ALA A 62 -2.90 -6.76 12.88
CA ALA A 62 -3.45 -5.96 13.98
C ALA A 62 -4.99 -5.95 13.94
N SER A 63 -5.58 -5.75 12.76
CA SER A 63 -7.03 -5.73 12.55
C SER A 63 -7.66 -7.11 12.78
N LEU A 64 -7.03 -8.19 12.34
CA LEU A 64 -7.48 -9.56 12.63
C LEU A 64 -7.50 -9.81 14.13
N LYS A 65 -6.44 -9.44 14.87
CA LYS A 65 -6.40 -9.57 16.34
C LYS A 65 -7.51 -8.78 17.03
N LYS A 66 -7.83 -7.58 16.52
CA LYS A 66 -8.89 -6.73 17.05
C LYS A 66 -10.29 -7.31 16.84
N LEU A 67 -10.53 -7.95 15.69
CA LEU A 67 -11.85 -8.41 15.26
C LEU A 67 -12.11 -9.89 15.55
N CYS A 68 -11.10 -10.73 15.64
CA CYS A 68 -11.30 -12.15 15.88
C CYS A 68 -11.62 -12.43 17.35
N PRO A 69 -12.70 -13.17 17.66
CA PRO A 69 -13.08 -13.49 19.02
C PRO A 69 -12.30 -14.66 19.64
N VAL A 70 -11.53 -15.39 18.83
CA VAL A 70 -10.68 -16.50 19.30
C VAL A 70 -9.20 -16.14 19.15
N PRO A 71 -8.28 -16.82 19.88
CA PRO A 71 -6.85 -16.62 19.70
C PRO A 71 -6.40 -16.79 18.24
N ILE A 72 -5.43 -15.97 17.79
CA ILE A 72 -4.88 -16.07 16.44
C ILE A 72 -3.42 -16.44 16.52
N HIS A 73 -3.03 -17.42 15.72
CA HIS A 73 -1.64 -17.81 15.49
C HIS A 73 -1.20 -17.45 14.08
N PHE A 74 -0.09 -16.71 13.99
CA PHE A 74 0.51 -16.31 12.73
C PHE A 74 1.79 -17.08 12.46
N SER A 75 1.97 -17.54 11.23
CA SER A 75 3.21 -18.08 10.70
C SER A 75 3.40 -17.57 9.27
N GLY A 76 4.63 -17.59 8.74
CA GLY A 76 4.88 -17.20 7.36
C GLY A 76 6.15 -16.39 7.15
N VAL A 77 6.13 -15.44 6.21
CA VAL A 77 7.27 -14.58 5.84
C VAL A 77 6.86 -13.12 5.87
N GLY A 78 7.61 -12.30 6.57
CA GLY A 78 7.38 -10.86 6.66
C GLY A 78 8.60 -10.13 7.20
N GLY A 79 8.50 -8.81 7.25
CA GLY A 79 9.56 -7.93 7.73
C GLY A 79 9.38 -7.54 9.20
N SER A 80 10.04 -6.44 9.56
CA SER A 80 10.06 -5.95 10.95
C SER A 80 8.70 -5.48 11.45
N MET A 81 7.83 -4.95 10.59
CA MET A 81 6.51 -4.47 10.99
C MET A 81 5.57 -5.62 11.34
N MET A 82 5.53 -6.68 10.53
CA MET A 82 4.78 -7.90 10.84
C MET A 82 5.36 -8.64 12.06
N SER A 83 6.68 -8.60 12.25
CA SER A 83 7.35 -9.18 13.42
C SER A 83 6.91 -8.48 14.72
N ARG A 84 6.72 -7.15 14.73
CA ARG A 84 6.12 -6.42 15.86
C ARG A 84 4.69 -6.85 16.16
N GLN A 85 3.98 -7.37 15.16
CA GLN A 85 2.67 -7.99 15.32
C GLN A 85 2.74 -9.48 15.71
N GLY A 86 3.90 -10.00 16.07
CA GLY A 86 4.09 -11.36 16.57
C GLY A 86 4.32 -12.41 15.50
N LEU A 87 4.59 -12.04 14.24
CA LEU A 87 5.05 -12.97 13.23
C LEU A 87 6.50 -13.38 13.51
N LYS A 88 6.75 -14.70 13.58
CA LYS A 88 8.11 -15.24 13.48
C LYS A 88 8.35 -15.60 12.03
N SER A 89 9.07 -14.72 11.30
CA SER A 89 9.36 -14.97 9.89
C SER A 89 10.26 -16.19 9.71
N LEU A 90 9.95 -17.03 8.73
CA LEU A 90 10.72 -18.25 8.41
C LEU A 90 12.15 -17.92 7.93
N PHE A 91 12.30 -16.79 7.25
CA PHE A 91 13.58 -16.26 6.76
C PHE A 91 13.43 -14.74 6.51
N PRO A 92 14.53 -14.01 6.30
CA PRO A 92 14.47 -12.58 5.96
C PRO A 92 13.64 -12.34 4.68
N MET A 93 12.69 -11.42 4.73
CA MET A 93 11.79 -11.09 3.62
C MET A 93 12.56 -10.69 2.35
N GLU A 94 13.73 -10.08 2.52
CA GLU A 94 14.63 -9.64 1.46
C GLU A 94 15.09 -10.80 0.55
N ASP A 95 15.08 -12.03 1.06
CA ASP A 95 15.45 -13.24 0.30
C ASP A 95 14.51 -13.52 -0.88
N ILE A 96 13.28 -12.98 -0.85
CA ILE A 96 12.25 -13.14 -1.89
C ILE A 96 11.85 -11.81 -2.55
N ALA A 97 12.40 -10.67 -2.10
CA ALA A 97 12.15 -9.33 -2.59
C ALA A 97 12.91 -9.04 -3.90
N VAL A 98 12.66 -9.80 -4.95
CA VAL A 98 13.32 -9.62 -6.26
C VAL A 98 12.33 -9.07 -7.28
N MET A 99 12.68 -7.94 -7.91
CA MET A 99 11.93 -7.34 -9.02
C MET A 99 12.74 -7.33 -10.31
N GLY A 100 12.05 -7.70 -11.38
CA GLY A 100 12.63 -7.71 -12.71
C GLY A 100 13.10 -9.10 -13.16
N ILE A 101 12.87 -9.38 -14.46
CA ILE A 101 13.19 -10.70 -15.04
C ILE A 101 14.70 -10.95 -15.01
N TRP A 102 15.51 -9.94 -15.24
CA TRP A 102 16.96 -10.03 -15.29
C TRP A 102 17.61 -10.16 -13.91
N GLU A 103 17.02 -9.54 -12.91
CA GLU A 103 17.48 -9.62 -11.52
C GLU A 103 17.10 -10.97 -10.88
N LEU A 104 16.04 -11.58 -11.39
CA LEU A 104 15.56 -12.90 -10.94
C LEU A 104 16.50 -14.04 -11.32
N LEU A 105 17.15 -13.96 -12.50
CA LEU A 105 17.95 -15.06 -13.05
C LEU A 105 19.05 -15.57 -12.12
N PRO A 106 19.91 -14.74 -11.48
CA PRO A 106 20.94 -15.21 -10.56
C PRO A 106 20.40 -15.81 -9.28
N HIS A 107 19.16 -15.44 -8.89
CA HIS A 107 18.56 -15.83 -7.60
C HIS A 107 17.51 -16.94 -7.72
N LEU A 108 17.27 -17.49 -8.92
CA LEU A 108 16.24 -18.49 -9.17
C LEU A 108 16.32 -19.71 -8.25
N ASN A 109 17.52 -20.24 -8.02
CA ASN A 109 17.72 -21.40 -7.16
C ASN A 109 17.41 -21.09 -5.69
N LYS A 110 17.83 -19.92 -5.20
CA LYS A 110 17.51 -19.45 -3.85
C LYS A 110 16.00 -19.29 -3.67
N ILE A 111 15.34 -18.64 -4.62
CA ILE A 111 13.88 -18.42 -4.59
C ILE A 111 13.11 -19.73 -4.65
N ARG A 112 13.55 -20.72 -5.46
CA ARG A 112 12.95 -22.05 -5.51
C ARG A 112 13.09 -22.78 -4.18
N LEU A 113 14.26 -22.68 -3.53
CA LEU A 113 14.48 -23.28 -2.22
C LEU A 113 13.56 -22.63 -1.18
N LYS A 114 13.51 -21.28 -1.13
CA LYS A 114 12.63 -20.54 -0.22
C LYS A 114 11.16 -20.82 -0.46
N LEU A 115 10.75 -20.99 -1.71
CA LEU A 115 9.39 -21.40 -2.05
C LEU A 115 9.06 -22.78 -1.47
N LYS A 116 9.97 -23.76 -1.63
CA LYS A 116 9.80 -25.11 -1.07
C LYS A 116 9.73 -25.07 0.47
N GLU A 117 10.64 -24.36 1.14
CA GLU A 117 10.63 -24.16 2.59
C GLU A 117 9.28 -23.56 3.05
N THR A 118 8.77 -22.54 2.34
CA THR A 118 7.50 -21.88 2.67
C THR A 118 6.30 -22.83 2.52
N ILE A 119 6.27 -23.64 1.46
CA ILE A 119 5.20 -24.62 1.22
C ILE A 119 5.19 -25.69 2.31
N GLU A 120 6.36 -26.23 2.67
CA GLU A 120 6.46 -27.23 3.75
C GLU A 120 6.02 -26.65 5.10
N ALA A 121 6.48 -25.44 5.43
CA ALA A 121 6.09 -24.75 6.66
C ALA A 121 4.59 -24.47 6.71
N ALA A 122 4.00 -23.99 5.61
CA ALA A 122 2.55 -23.75 5.50
C ALA A 122 1.76 -25.06 5.66
N PHE A 123 2.23 -26.13 5.03
CA PHE A 123 1.58 -27.42 5.13
C PHE A 123 1.62 -28.01 6.55
N LEU A 124 2.76 -27.91 7.23
CA LEU A 124 2.91 -28.35 8.62
C LEU A 124 2.11 -27.50 9.61
N PHE A 125 1.97 -26.20 9.35
CA PHE A 125 1.22 -25.27 10.19
C PHE A 125 -0.30 -25.50 10.12
N GLN A 126 -0.80 -26.14 9.04
CA GLN A 126 -2.21 -26.43 8.80
C GLN A 126 -3.11 -25.18 8.99
N PRO A 127 -2.87 -24.10 8.22
CA PRO A 127 -3.62 -22.87 8.38
C PRO A 127 -5.09 -23.03 7.97
N HIS A 128 -5.99 -22.27 8.61
CA HIS A 128 -7.35 -22.06 8.10
C HIS A 128 -7.35 -21.12 6.89
N VAL A 129 -6.46 -20.13 6.93
CA VAL A 129 -6.33 -19.09 5.91
C VAL A 129 -4.88 -18.88 5.53
N VAL A 130 -4.61 -18.77 4.23
CA VAL A 130 -3.35 -18.30 3.68
C VAL A 130 -3.58 -16.93 3.05
N VAL A 131 -2.81 -15.93 3.50
CA VAL A 131 -2.84 -14.58 2.94
C VAL A 131 -1.49 -14.28 2.30
N THR A 132 -1.49 -13.98 1.02
CA THR A 132 -0.30 -13.46 0.33
C THR A 132 -0.49 -11.97 0.06
N VAL A 133 0.52 -11.15 0.36
CA VAL A 133 0.46 -9.70 0.17
C VAL A 133 1.43 -9.32 -0.93
N ASP A 134 0.89 -8.78 -2.04
CA ASP A 134 1.66 -8.39 -3.23
C ASP A 134 2.62 -9.50 -3.73
N SER A 135 3.81 -9.16 -4.21
CA SER A 135 4.86 -10.10 -4.66
C SER A 135 4.34 -11.25 -5.53
N LYS A 136 3.50 -10.92 -6.51
CA LYS A 136 2.75 -11.88 -7.37
C LYS A 136 3.60 -13.04 -7.89
N GLY A 137 4.89 -12.81 -8.18
CA GLY A 137 5.80 -13.83 -8.68
C GLY A 137 6.04 -14.99 -7.70
N PHE A 138 6.21 -14.70 -6.42
CA PHE A 138 6.36 -15.68 -5.36
C PHE A 138 4.97 -16.16 -4.86
N SER A 139 4.08 -15.24 -4.59
CA SER A 139 2.75 -15.47 -4.02
C SER A 139 1.93 -16.48 -4.83
N PHE A 140 1.81 -16.30 -6.14
CA PHE A 140 1.00 -17.18 -6.98
C PHE A 140 1.61 -18.59 -7.12
N ARG A 141 2.94 -18.70 -7.15
CA ARG A 141 3.60 -20.00 -7.13
C ARG A 141 3.36 -20.74 -5.82
N LEU A 142 3.43 -20.02 -4.69
CA LEU A 142 3.12 -20.56 -3.36
C LEU A 142 1.69 -21.09 -3.31
N LEU A 143 0.70 -20.24 -3.61
CA LEU A 143 -0.71 -20.61 -3.53
C LEU A 143 -1.06 -21.79 -4.46
N LYS A 144 -0.55 -21.78 -5.71
CA LYS A 144 -0.79 -22.86 -6.67
C LYS A 144 -0.20 -24.19 -6.20
N GLN A 145 1.05 -24.19 -5.74
CA GLN A 145 1.71 -25.42 -5.29
C GLN A 145 1.13 -25.94 -3.96
N LEU A 146 0.76 -25.03 -3.05
CA LEU A 146 0.12 -25.41 -1.80
C LEU A 146 -1.26 -26.03 -2.06
N ARG A 147 -2.08 -25.45 -2.94
CA ARG A 147 -3.37 -26.01 -3.37
C ARG A 147 -3.19 -27.41 -3.96
N ALA A 148 -2.23 -27.58 -4.85
CA ALA A 148 -1.91 -28.87 -5.45
C ALA A 148 -1.47 -29.91 -4.41
N LYS A 149 -0.67 -29.52 -3.40
CA LYS A 149 -0.19 -30.42 -2.34
C LYS A 149 -1.35 -30.95 -1.47
N TYR A 150 -2.29 -30.05 -1.07
CA TYR A 150 -3.50 -30.46 -0.33
C TYR A 150 -4.38 -31.40 -1.16
N SER A 151 -4.62 -31.06 -2.44
CA SER A 151 -5.41 -31.90 -3.36
C SER A 151 -4.79 -33.28 -3.58
N GLN A 152 -3.48 -33.38 -3.77
CA GLN A 152 -2.75 -34.66 -3.93
C GLN A 152 -2.87 -35.59 -2.72
N GLN A 153 -3.08 -35.02 -1.53
CA GLN A 153 -3.25 -35.79 -0.30
C GLN A 153 -4.74 -36.02 0.07
N GLY A 154 -5.67 -35.56 -0.76
CA GLY A 154 -7.09 -35.69 -0.49
C GLY A 154 -7.57 -34.88 0.73
N LEU A 155 -6.83 -33.83 1.11
CA LEU A 155 -7.13 -32.99 2.26
C LEU A 155 -7.85 -31.72 1.85
N ASP A 156 -8.77 -31.25 2.71
CA ASP A 156 -9.36 -29.92 2.58
C ASP A 156 -8.27 -28.85 2.81
N GLY A 157 -7.98 -28.07 1.77
CA GLY A 157 -6.98 -27.01 1.85
C GLY A 157 -7.53 -25.73 2.49
N PRO A 158 -6.64 -24.85 2.97
CA PRO A 158 -6.99 -23.55 3.51
C PRO A 158 -7.67 -22.65 2.48
N VAL A 159 -8.33 -21.59 2.95
CA VAL A 159 -8.82 -20.50 2.10
C VAL A 159 -7.64 -19.62 1.69
N HIS A 160 -7.54 -19.31 0.39
CA HIS A 160 -6.44 -18.53 -0.17
C HIS A 160 -6.86 -17.11 -0.50
N PHE A 161 -6.33 -16.14 0.21
CA PHE A 161 -6.48 -14.72 -0.08
C PHE A 161 -5.23 -14.15 -0.73
N HIS A 162 -5.42 -13.26 -1.68
CA HIS A 162 -4.36 -12.43 -2.22
C HIS A 162 -4.70 -10.96 -2.00
N TYR A 163 -3.89 -10.27 -1.20
CA TYR A 163 -4.06 -8.85 -0.91
C TYR A 163 -3.16 -8.03 -1.84
N VAL A 164 -3.69 -6.99 -2.43
CA VAL A 164 -3.17 -6.19 -3.55
C VAL A 164 -3.35 -6.91 -4.89
N ALA A 165 -4.42 -6.57 -5.58
CA ALA A 165 -4.75 -7.17 -6.87
C ALA A 165 -3.59 -7.03 -7.88
N PRO A 166 -3.30 -8.07 -8.67
CA PRO A 166 -2.26 -7.96 -9.66
C PRO A 166 -2.67 -6.96 -10.75
N SER A 167 -1.84 -5.99 -11.04
CA SER A 167 -2.07 -4.94 -12.05
C SER A 167 -2.10 -5.46 -13.48
N PHE A 168 -2.74 -6.62 -13.72
CA PHE A 168 -2.87 -7.22 -15.06
C PHE A 168 -3.76 -6.37 -15.97
N TRP A 169 -4.70 -5.63 -15.41
CA TRP A 169 -5.55 -4.68 -16.12
C TRP A 169 -4.74 -3.56 -16.83
N ALA A 170 -3.56 -3.24 -16.32
CA ALA A 170 -2.67 -2.24 -16.90
C ALA A 170 -1.93 -2.72 -18.18
N TRP A 171 -2.05 -4.01 -18.55
CA TRP A 171 -1.30 -4.63 -19.64
C TRP A 171 -2.21 -5.16 -20.74
N LYS A 172 -1.82 -4.96 -21.99
CA LYS A 172 -2.54 -5.53 -23.15
C LYS A 172 -2.63 -7.06 -23.01
N GLY A 173 -3.84 -7.60 -23.03
CA GLY A 173 -4.11 -9.03 -22.84
C GLY A 173 -3.83 -9.56 -21.43
N GLY A 174 -3.60 -8.69 -20.46
CA GLY A 174 -3.31 -9.07 -19.07
C GLY A 174 -4.52 -9.63 -18.32
N GLU A 175 -5.73 -9.18 -18.67
CA GLU A 175 -6.97 -9.57 -18.01
C GLU A 175 -7.22 -11.10 -18.11
N ALA A 176 -6.85 -11.72 -19.24
CA ALA A 176 -6.96 -13.18 -19.40
C ALA A 176 -6.16 -13.97 -18.35
N ARG A 177 -5.13 -13.38 -17.74
CA ARG A 177 -4.35 -14.00 -16.67
C ARG A 177 -5.13 -14.08 -15.35
N LEU A 178 -6.14 -13.23 -15.14
CA LEU A 178 -6.98 -13.26 -13.95
C LEU A 178 -7.80 -14.54 -13.89
N LYS A 179 -8.28 -15.06 -15.04
CA LYS A 179 -8.99 -16.34 -15.10
C LYS A 179 -8.17 -17.50 -14.54
N GLY A 180 -6.87 -17.53 -14.79
CA GLY A 180 -6.00 -18.57 -14.28
C GLY A 180 -5.75 -18.51 -12.75
N LEU A 181 -6.10 -17.39 -12.10
CA LEU A 181 -5.97 -17.28 -10.64
C LEU A 181 -7.10 -17.99 -9.91
N THR A 182 -8.27 -18.17 -10.52
CA THR A 182 -9.43 -18.86 -9.91
C THR A 182 -9.14 -20.29 -9.50
N GLU A 183 -8.12 -20.93 -10.10
CA GLU A 183 -7.69 -22.28 -9.73
C GLU A 183 -7.08 -22.37 -8.33
N PHE A 184 -6.49 -21.27 -7.82
CA PHE A 184 -5.71 -21.30 -6.58
C PHE A 184 -5.86 -20.07 -5.68
N VAL A 185 -6.64 -19.07 -6.07
CA VAL A 185 -7.01 -17.90 -5.25
C VAL A 185 -8.52 -17.94 -5.04
N ASP A 186 -8.97 -17.95 -3.80
CA ASP A 186 -10.39 -17.96 -3.46
C ASP A 186 -10.96 -16.53 -3.42
N GLN A 187 -10.16 -15.54 -2.98
CA GLN A 187 -10.59 -14.14 -2.87
C GLN A 187 -9.42 -13.18 -3.06
N VAL A 188 -9.63 -12.11 -3.83
CA VAL A 188 -8.68 -10.99 -3.94
C VAL A 188 -9.17 -9.80 -3.12
N LEU A 189 -8.28 -9.22 -2.31
CA LEU A 189 -8.51 -7.96 -1.60
C LEU A 189 -7.89 -6.83 -2.43
N CYS A 190 -8.75 -6.05 -3.08
CA CYS A 190 -8.36 -5.00 -4.01
C CYS A 190 -8.11 -3.68 -3.27
N ILE A 191 -7.08 -2.94 -3.70
CA ILE A 191 -6.72 -1.63 -3.11
C ILE A 191 -7.08 -0.44 -4.00
N LEU A 192 -7.44 -0.69 -5.25
CA LEU A 192 -7.93 0.33 -6.19
C LEU A 192 -9.38 0.01 -6.60
N PRO A 193 -10.21 1.05 -6.82
CA PRO A 193 -11.65 0.88 -7.03
C PRO A 193 -12.04 0.07 -8.26
N ASN A 194 -11.28 0.20 -9.37
CA ASN A 194 -11.53 -0.51 -10.62
C ASN A 194 -11.12 -2.00 -10.59
N GLU A 195 -10.28 -2.40 -9.64
CA GLU A 195 -9.73 -3.77 -9.60
C GLU A 195 -10.77 -4.82 -9.25
N GLU A 196 -11.73 -4.46 -8.40
CA GLU A 196 -12.81 -5.36 -7.99
C GLU A 196 -13.67 -5.77 -9.18
N GLU A 197 -14.11 -4.80 -10.01
CA GLU A 197 -14.92 -5.06 -11.18
C GLU A 197 -14.15 -5.87 -12.24
N VAL A 198 -12.89 -5.52 -12.47
CA VAL A 198 -12.01 -6.24 -13.41
C VAL A 198 -11.79 -7.68 -12.95
N CYS A 199 -11.59 -7.95 -11.68
CA CYS A 199 -11.47 -9.30 -11.15
C CYS A 199 -12.78 -10.08 -11.33
N LYS A 200 -13.92 -9.52 -10.89
CA LYS A 200 -15.24 -10.16 -10.96
C LYS A 200 -15.67 -10.48 -12.39
N SER A 201 -15.45 -9.57 -13.34
CA SER A 201 -15.74 -9.79 -14.76
C SER A 201 -14.91 -10.91 -15.40
N ASN A 202 -13.78 -11.28 -14.77
CA ASN A 202 -12.96 -12.42 -15.16
C ASN A 202 -13.19 -13.68 -14.30
N GLY A 203 -14.27 -13.72 -13.51
CA GLY A 203 -14.66 -14.87 -12.69
C GLY A 203 -13.89 -15.04 -11.39
N LEU A 204 -13.07 -14.06 -11.00
CA LEU A 204 -12.27 -14.08 -9.78
C LEU A 204 -13.00 -13.30 -8.67
N ALA A 205 -13.32 -13.95 -7.57
CA ALA A 205 -13.94 -13.28 -6.44
C ALA A 205 -13.00 -12.19 -5.88
N ALA A 206 -13.54 -11.00 -5.66
CA ALA A 206 -12.77 -9.84 -5.23
C ALA A 206 -13.61 -8.89 -4.38
N THR A 207 -12.93 -8.15 -3.50
CA THR A 207 -13.52 -7.09 -2.67
C THR A 207 -12.59 -5.88 -2.64
N PHE A 208 -13.11 -4.71 -2.98
CA PHE A 208 -12.40 -3.45 -2.78
C PHE A 208 -12.45 -3.06 -1.31
N VAL A 209 -11.31 -3.14 -0.65
CA VAL A 209 -11.17 -2.86 0.79
C VAL A 209 -10.69 -1.44 1.10
N GLY A 210 -10.33 -0.68 0.05
CA GLY A 210 -9.69 0.62 0.15
C GLY A 210 -8.16 0.54 0.13
N HIS A 211 -7.53 1.66 -0.17
CA HIS A 211 -6.06 1.71 -0.25
C HIS A 211 -5.45 1.85 1.16
N PRO A 212 -4.45 1.03 1.52
CA PRO A 212 -3.85 1.05 2.87
C PRO A 212 -3.24 2.40 3.29
N VAL A 213 -2.87 3.26 2.33
CA VAL A 213 -2.38 4.62 2.60
C VAL A 213 -3.41 5.48 3.33
N MET A 214 -4.71 5.15 3.22
CA MET A 214 -5.79 5.85 3.93
C MET A 214 -5.71 5.69 5.45
N GLU A 215 -5.01 4.66 5.93
CA GLU A 215 -4.77 4.48 7.36
C GLU A 215 -3.81 5.54 7.92
N ASP A 216 -2.83 5.99 7.12
CA ASP A 216 -1.97 7.11 7.51
C ASP A 216 -2.80 8.39 7.74
N LEU A 217 -3.79 8.63 6.88
CA LEU A 217 -4.69 9.78 7.02
C LEU A 217 -5.50 9.73 8.33
N LEU A 218 -5.97 8.54 8.69
CA LEU A 218 -6.75 8.33 9.93
C LEU A 218 -5.86 8.38 11.18
N GLU A 219 -4.73 7.68 11.17
CA GLU A 219 -3.79 7.62 12.29
C GLU A 219 -3.17 8.98 12.62
N LEU A 220 -2.82 9.75 11.59
CA LEU A 220 -2.17 11.07 11.74
C LEU A 220 -3.17 12.24 11.77
N ASN A 221 -4.48 11.97 11.67
CA ASN A 221 -5.54 12.99 11.62
C ASN A 221 -5.34 14.04 10.52
N LEU A 222 -4.81 13.65 9.37
CA LEU A 222 -4.48 14.55 8.25
C LEU A 222 -5.71 15.15 7.55
N GLY A 223 -6.92 14.66 7.82
CA GLY A 223 -8.15 15.04 7.09
C GLY A 223 -9.19 15.82 7.88
N LYS A 224 -8.91 16.25 9.11
CA LYS A 224 -9.91 16.98 9.92
C LYS A 224 -9.87 18.49 9.62
N ASP A 225 -10.74 18.93 8.72
CA ASP A 225 -11.03 20.34 8.47
C ASP A 225 -11.75 20.98 9.66
N THR A 226 -11.02 21.68 10.49
CA THR A 226 -11.61 22.68 11.39
C THR A 226 -10.58 23.80 11.64
N SER A 227 -11.02 25.01 11.80
CA SER A 227 -10.21 26.23 11.99
C SER A 227 -9.07 26.16 13.04
N PRO A 228 -9.09 25.24 14.04
CA PRO A 228 -7.89 24.93 14.85
C PRO A 228 -6.79 24.18 14.10
N HIS A 229 -7.07 23.63 12.92
CA HIS A 229 -6.13 22.79 12.17
C HIS A 229 -5.08 23.61 11.42
N GLU A 230 -5.45 24.74 10.84
CA GLU A 230 -4.50 25.65 10.18
C GLU A 230 -3.39 26.06 11.14
N ARG A 231 -3.75 26.47 12.37
CA ARG A 231 -2.78 26.80 13.43
C ARG A 231 -1.94 25.61 13.88
N LYS A 232 -2.45 24.39 13.82
CA LYS A 232 -1.71 23.18 14.15
C LYS A 232 -0.73 22.80 13.04
N VAL A 233 -1.15 22.88 11.77
CA VAL A 233 -0.29 22.65 10.61
C VAL A 233 0.83 23.69 10.55
N GLU A 234 0.53 24.95 10.77
CA GLU A 234 1.50 26.04 10.81
C GLU A 234 2.53 25.86 11.94
N ARG A 235 2.12 25.42 13.14
CA ARG A 235 3.04 25.06 14.23
C ARG A 235 3.91 23.86 13.89
N VAL A 236 3.37 22.81 13.27
CA VAL A 236 4.15 21.62 12.86
C VAL A 236 5.19 22.00 11.81
N PHE A 237 4.80 22.81 10.84
CA PHE A 237 5.68 23.39 9.83
C PHE A 237 6.84 24.17 10.45
N GLU A 238 6.55 25.11 11.37
CA GLU A 238 7.58 25.92 12.05
C GLU A 238 8.47 25.08 12.96
N ASP A 239 7.89 24.13 13.70
CA ASP A 239 8.59 23.21 14.58
C ASP A 239 9.59 22.33 13.81
N PHE A 240 9.16 21.76 12.68
CA PHE A 240 10.03 20.94 11.84
C PHE A 240 11.19 21.78 11.27
N ARG A 241 10.89 22.98 10.75
CA ARG A 241 11.91 23.89 10.21
C ARG A 241 12.90 24.31 11.27
N SER A 242 12.42 24.71 12.43
CA SER A 242 13.29 25.11 13.57
C SER A 242 14.20 23.98 14.03
N LYS A 243 13.64 22.76 14.21
CA LYS A 243 14.41 21.57 14.65
C LYS A 243 15.51 21.16 13.66
N ASN A 244 15.31 21.43 12.38
CA ASN A 244 16.24 21.06 11.31
C ASN A 244 17.05 22.25 10.79
N ALA A 245 17.04 23.39 11.48
CA ALA A 245 17.76 24.61 11.11
C ALA A 245 17.45 25.09 9.66
N ILE A 246 16.19 24.95 9.23
CA ILE A 246 15.74 25.38 7.90
C ILE A 246 15.36 26.86 7.99
N PRO A 247 15.99 27.75 7.19
CA PRO A 247 15.66 29.17 7.18
C PRO A 247 14.17 29.42 6.81
N ALA A 248 13.59 30.48 7.35
CA ALA A 248 12.18 30.82 7.09
C ALA A 248 11.89 31.04 5.59
N GLY A 249 12.83 31.65 4.84
CA GLY A 249 12.72 31.91 3.40
C GLY A 249 13.12 30.73 2.51
N ALA A 250 13.61 29.63 3.07
CA ALA A 250 14.14 28.52 2.29
C ALA A 250 13.07 27.82 1.43
N THR A 251 13.42 27.59 0.17
CA THR A 251 12.65 26.70 -0.72
C THR A 251 13.04 25.27 -0.44
N VAL A 252 12.13 24.52 0.17
CA VAL A 252 12.34 23.13 0.56
C VAL A 252 11.69 22.18 -0.45
N ILE A 253 12.48 21.22 -0.96
CA ILE A 253 12.00 20.18 -1.88
C ILE A 253 12.14 18.81 -1.20
N SER A 254 11.03 18.11 -1.00
CA SER A 254 11.03 16.72 -0.57
C SER A 254 11.45 15.79 -1.70
N LEU A 255 12.43 14.93 -1.45
CA LEU A 255 12.98 13.99 -2.42
C LEU A 255 12.71 12.55 -1.95
N LEU A 256 12.00 11.77 -2.77
CA LEU A 256 11.62 10.39 -2.48
C LEU A 256 12.16 9.47 -3.59
N PRO A 257 13.44 9.04 -3.47
CA PRO A 257 14.16 8.37 -4.56
C PRO A 257 13.78 6.89 -4.77
N GLY A 258 12.87 6.36 -3.96
CA GLY A 258 12.43 4.98 -4.02
C GLY A 258 12.73 4.16 -2.78
N SER A 259 12.36 2.88 -2.80
CA SER A 259 12.51 1.96 -1.67
C SER A 259 13.51 0.82 -1.91
N ARG A 260 13.94 0.62 -3.15
CA ARG A 260 14.90 -0.42 -3.52
C ARG A 260 16.25 0.17 -3.88
N LEU A 261 17.34 -0.48 -3.45
CA LEU A 261 18.69 0.05 -3.65
C LEU A 261 18.98 0.38 -5.12
N GLN A 262 18.58 -0.48 -6.05
CA GLN A 262 18.81 -0.26 -7.48
C GLN A 262 18.03 0.93 -8.05
N GLU A 263 16.82 1.16 -7.58
CA GLU A 263 16.02 2.32 -7.93
C GLU A 263 16.67 3.58 -7.33
N VAL A 264 16.96 3.55 -6.04
CA VAL A 264 17.56 4.67 -5.31
C VAL A 264 18.90 5.09 -5.92
N THR A 265 19.78 4.15 -6.27
CA THR A 265 21.08 4.46 -6.90
C THR A 265 20.93 5.25 -8.19
N LYS A 266 19.94 4.89 -9.02
CA LYS A 266 19.69 5.61 -10.29
C LYS A 266 19.03 6.96 -10.05
N MET A 267 17.95 6.97 -9.26
CA MET A 267 17.13 8.16 -9.08
C MET A 267 17.83 9.23 -8.28
N LEU A 268 18.58 8.87 -7.25
CA LEU A 268 19.28 9.82 -6.39
C LEU A 268 20.36 10.59 -7.14
N SER A 269 21.06 9.94 -8.10
CA SER A 269 22.02 10.63 -8.98
C SER A 269 21.31 11.66 -9.88
N ILE A 270 20.15 11.31 -10.45
CA ILE A 270 19.35 12.23 -11.26
C ILE A 270 18.84 13.39 -10.40
N PHE A 271 18.35 13.13 -9.19
CA PHE A 271 17.86 14.13 -8.25
C PHE A 271 18.97 15.08 -7.79
N SER A 272 20.17 14.56 -7.50
CA SER A 272 21.34 15.37 -7.17
C SER A 272 21.67 16.37 -8.28
N ASN A 273 21.75 15.91 -9.52
CA ASN A 273 21.99 16.77 -10.65
C ASN A 273 20.85 17.78 -10.90
N THR A 274 19.60 17.41 -10.58
CA THR A 274 18.45 18.32 -10.64
C THR A 274 18.59 19.44 -9.60
N MET A 275 18.98 19.09 -8.36
CA MET A 275 19.23 20.09 -7.31
C MET A 275 20.42 21.01 -7.65
N GLU A 276 21.46 20.46 -8.29
CA GLU A 276 22.59 21.26 -8.79
C GLU A 276 22.14 22.32 -9.81
N LEU A 277 21.22 21.97 -10.72
CA LEU A 277 20.67 22.92 -11.70
C LEU A 277 19.71 23.95 -11.09
N LEU A 278 19.04 23.59 -9.98
CA LEU A 278 18.07 24.49 -9.31
C LEU A 278 18.74 25.47 -8.37
N LYS A 279 19.93 25.19 -7.83
CA LYS A 279 20.55 25.97 -6.75
C LYS A 279 20.77 27.44 -7.11
N ASP A 280 21.09 27.74 -8.38
CA ASP A 280 21.34 29.10 -8.83
C ASP A 280 20.05 29.94 -8.95
N SER A 281 18.89 29.28 -9.07
CA SER A 281 17.57 29.92 -9.15
C SER A 281 16.93 30.15 -7.77
N PHE A 282 17.39 29.44 -6.74
CA PHE A 282 16.87 29.51 -5.38
C PHE A 282 18.03 29.60 -4.38
N PRO A 283 18.40 30.82 -3.92
CA PRO A 283 19.57 31.04 -3.04
C PRO A 283 19.53 30.21 -1.74
N GLU A 284 18.34 29.98 -1.20
CA GLU A 284 18.12 29.19 0.02
C GLU A 284 17.43 27.86 -0.32
N LEU A 285 17.90 27.15 -1.36
CA LEU A 285 17.36 25.83 -1.72
C LEU A 285 17.83 24.77 -0.72
N MET A 286 16.90 23.98 -0.22
CA MET A 286 17.16 22.85 0.66
C MET A 286 16.45 21.57 0.19
N SER A 287 17.09 20.45 0.40
CA SER A 287 16.51 19.12 0.15
C SER A 287 16.11 18.42 1.45
N VAL A 288 14.96 17.78 1.45
CA VAL A 288 14.56 16.81 2.48
C VAL A 288 14.52 15.45 1.81
N ILE A 289 15.47 14.57 2.12
CA ILE A 289 15.63 13.26 1.49
C ILE A 289 14.99 12.20 2.38
N HIS A 290 13.92 11.57 1.88
CA HIS A 290 13.23 10.50 2.60
C HIS A 290 13.90 9.15 2.34
N VAL A 291 14.32 8.50 3.43
CA VAL A 291 15.00 7.21 3.41
C VAL A 291 13.96 6.11 3.62
N ALA A 292 13.90 5.13 2.74
CA ALA A 292 13.05 3.97 2.96
C ALA A 292 13.56 3.13 4.16
N PRO A 293 12.68 2.42 4.89
CA PRO A 293 13.07 1.56 6.01
C PRO A 293 13.77 0.27 5.53
N ASN A 294 14.91 0.45 4.88
CA ASN A 294 15.77 -0.58 4.30
C ASN A 294 17.22 -0.24 4.59
N HIS A 295 17.92 -1.08 5.33
CA HIS A 295 19.31 -0.84 5.77
C HIS A 295 20.27 -0.55 4.62
N HIS A 296 20.15 -1.24 3.48
CA HIS A 296 21.02 -1.02 2.32
C HIS A 296 20.76 0.34 1.67
N VAL A 297 19.52 0.78 1.62
CA VAL A 297 19.12 2.10 1.12
C VAL A 297 19.65 3.20 2.07
N GLU A 298 19.43 3.03 3.36
CA GLU A 298 19.90 3.95 4.39
C GLU A 298 21.42 4.14 4.33
N LYS A 299 22.16 3.03 4.33
CA LYS A 299 23.63 3.05 4.23
C LYS A 299 24.11 3.76 2.96
N TYR A 300 23.45 3.52 1.82
CA TYR A 300 23.80 4.15 0.56
C TYR A 300 23.57 5.67 0.61
N ILE A 301 22.37 6.12 1.01
CA ILE A 301 22.02 7.54 1.07
C ILE A 301 22.93 8.28 2.05
N THR A 302 23.13 7.75 3.25
CA THR A 302 24.03 8.33 4.26
C THR A 302 25.46 8.46 3.73
N GLY A 303 25.93 7.48 2.93
CA GLY A 303 27.26 7.49 2.35
C GLY A 303 27.50 8.55 1.28
N ILE A 304 26.45 9.08 0.64
CA ILE A 304 26.59 10.05 -0.46
C ILE A 304 26.09 11.46 -0.11
N VAL A 305 25.30 11.63 0.95
CA VAL A 305 24.67 12.92 1.28
C VAL A 305 25.68 14.03 1.55
N HIS A 306 26.89 13.70 2.01
CA HIS A 306 27.95 14.67 2.22
C HIS A 306 28.45 15.36 0.95
N LYS A 307 28.14 14.80 -0.23
CA LYS A 307 28.42 15.37 -1.56
C LYS A 307 27.18 16.00 -2.20
N TRP A 308 26.10 16.16 -1.43
CA TRP A 308 24.87 16.71 -1.95
C TRP A 308 25.04 18.18 -2.32
N PRO A 309 24.49 18.64 -3.46
CA PRO A 309 24.81 19.99 -3.98
C PRO A 309 24.19 21.15 -3.21
N VAL A 310 23.20 20.86 -2.37
CA VAL A 310 22.50 21.83 -1.50
C VAL A 310 22.36 21.26 -0.08
N PRO A 311 22.12 22.08 0.95
CA PRO A 311 21.86 21.56 2.29
C PRO A 311 20.74 20.51 2.28
N ALA A 312 20.94 19.40 2.99
CA ALA A 312 20.02 18.29 2.98
C ALA A 312 19.72 17.77 4.40
N VAL A 313 18.42 17.52 4.66
CA VAL A 313 17.93 16.85 5.86
C VAL A 313 17.52 15.43 5.48
N LEU A 314 17.98 14.43 6.24
CA LEU A 314 17.59 13.03 6.05
C LEU A 314 16.43 12.68 6.96
N ILE A 315 15.36 12.12 6.40
CA ILE A 315 14.21 11.59 7.15
C ILE A 315 14.31 10.07 7.19
N PRO A 316 14.59 9.48 8.36
CA PRO A 316 14.69 8.04 8.50
C PRO A 316 13.36 7.35 8.22
N GLY A 317 13.42 6.16 7.62
CA GLY A 317 12.25 5.34 7.36
C GLY A 317 11.59 4.79 8.63
N GLY A 318 10.31 4.44 8.55
CA GLY A 318 9.56 3.85 9.66
C GLY A 318 9.02 4.83 10.70
N LEU A 319 9.10 6.14 10.45
CA LEU A 319 8.57 7.21 11.28
C LEU A 319 7.50 8.02 10.52
N PRO A 320 6.24 7.54 10.43
CA PRO A 320 5.20 8.18 9.63
C PRO A 320 4.98 9.65 10.00
N GLN A 321 4.88 9.97 11.31
CA GLN A 321 4.66 11.36 11.74
C GLN A 321 5.76 12.29 11.23
N LEU A 322 7.03 11.93 11.43
CA LEU A 322 8.17 12.75 10.99
C LEU A 322 8.19 12.92 9.47
N LYS A 323 7.78 11.90 8.72
CA LYS A 323 7.65 11.95 7.26
C LYS A 323 6.62 13.01 6.83
N TYR A 324 5.43 13.01 7.43
CA TYR A 324 4.38 13.98 7.11
C TYR A 324 4.69 15.39 7.64
N ASP A 325 5.38 15.52 8.77
CA ASP A 325 5.89 16.80 9.25
C ASP A 325 6.89 17.41 8.24
N ALA A 326 7.75 16.58 7.65
CA ALA A 326 8.67 17.00 6.60
C ALA A 326 7.95 17.39 5.30
N PHE A 327 6.86 16.68 4.95
CA PHE A 327 6.02 17.04 3.80
C PHE A 327 5.37 18.41 4.01
N SER A 328 4.84 18.68 5.19
CA SER A 328 4.25 19.99 5.51
C SER A 328 5.23 21.15 5.39
N ALA A 329 6.54 20.89 5.68
CA ALA A 329 7.60 21.87 5.59
C ALA A 329 8.13 22.11 4.17
N SER A 330 7.67 21.32 3.20
CA SER A 330 8.16 21.35 1.81
C SER A 330 7.23 22.15 0.89
N ARG A 331 7.83 22.84 -0.09
CA ARG A 331 7.07 23.60 -1.11
C ARG A 331 6.51 22.68 -2.19
N VAL A 332 7.34 21.72 -2.62
CA VAL A 332 7.01 20.71 -3.64
C VAL A 332 7.77 19.43 -3.35
N ALA A 333 7.37 18.33 -3.99
CA ALA A 333 8.09 17.07 -3.92
C ALA A 333 8.55 16.58 -5.31
N LEU A 334 9.65 15.84 -5.32
CA LEU A 334 10.11 15.04 -6.45
C LEU A 334 10.18 13.58 -5.99
N CYS A 335 9.31 12.74 -6.52
CA CYS A 335 9.17 11.37 -6.08
C CYS A 335 9.22 10.37 -7.22
N THR A 336 9.54 9.11 -6.90
CA THR A 336 9.38 8.02 -7.87
C THR A 336 7.92 7.58 -7.98
N SER A 337 7.63 6.73 -8.99
CA SER A 337 6.29 6.16 -9.14
C SER A 337 6.00 5.13 -8.04
N GLY A 338 4.74 5.00 -7.65
CA GLY A 338 4.25 4.03 -6.65
C GLY A 338 3.31 4.65 -5.63
N THR A 339 3.17 4.00 -4.49
CA THR A 339 2.33 4.48 -3.37
C THR A 339 2.75 5.85 -2.84
N VAL A 340 4.01 6.21 -3.00
CA VAL A 340 4.53 7.51 -2.56
C VAL A 340 3.82 8.69 -3.23
N ALA A 341 3.38 8.54 -4.47
CA ALA A 341 2.58 9.58 -5.15
C ALA A 341 1.21 9.79 -4.49
N LEU A 342 0.62 8.75 -3.88
CA LEU A 342 -0.59 8.86 -3.08
C LEU A 342 -0.32 9.52 -1.72
N GLU A 343 0.84 9.26 -1.11
CA GLU A 343 1.24 9.95 0.13
C GLU A 343 1.35 11.47 -0.09
N MET A 344 1.82 11.91 -1.27
CA MET A 344 1.82 13.33 -1.63
C MET A 344 0.39 13.89 -1.69
N GLN A 345 -0.57 13.11 -2.22
CA GLN A 345 -1.98 13.53 -2.24
C GLN A 345 -2.54 13.66 -0.82
N LEU A 346 -2.25 12.71 0.08
CA LEU A 346 -2.66 12.80 1.48
C LEU A 346 -2.08 14.03 2.19
N ALA A 347 -0.82 14.34 1.91
CA ALA A 347 -0.14 15.52 2.43
C ALA A 347 -0.54 16.83 1.74
N ARG A 348 -1.33 16.78 0.66
CA ARG A 348 -1.62 17.92 -0.24
C ARG A 348 -0.35 18.64 -0.69
N LEU A 349 0.74 17.87 -0.87
CA LEU A 349 2.02 18.37 -1.33
C LEU A 349 2.13 18.20 -2.85
N PRO A 350 2.14 19.30 -3.62
CA PRO A 350 2.32 19.24 -5.07
C PRO A 350 3.62 18.55 -5.44
N CYS A 351 3.60 17.69 -6.45
CA CYS A 351 4.74 16.88 -6.78
C CYS A 351 4.96 16.68 -8.29
N VAL A 352 6.18 16.27 -8.61
CA VAL A 352 6.58 15.74 -9.91
C VAL A 352 6.95 14.27 -9.74
N VAL A 353 6.43 13.40 -10.60
CA VAL A 353 6.77 11.97 -10.61
C VAL A 353 7.88 11.71 -11.62
N ALA A 354 8.95 11.08 -11.17
CA ALA A 354 10.11 10.73 -11.96
C ALA A 354 10.35 9.21 -11.93
N TYR A 355 10.57 8.59 -13.07
CA TYR A 355 10.87 7.16 -13.11
C TYR A 355 11.83 6.82 -14.24
N ARG A 356 12.94 6.16 -13.90
CA ARG A 356 13.95 5.68 -14.84
C ARG A 356 14.08 4.17 -14.75
N ALA A 357 13.74 3.47 -15.82
CA ALA A 357 13.91 2.03 -15.94
C ALA A 357 15.16 1.65 -16.74
N HIS A 358 15.45 0.36 -16.84
CA HIS A 358 16.39 -0.16 -17.82
C HIS A 358 15.76 -0.10 -19.23
N LEU A 359 16.54 0.16 -20.28
CA LEU A 359 16.05 0.36 -21.64
C LEU A 359 15.13 -0.78 -22.13
N LEU A 360 15.47 -2.03 -21.83
CA LEU A 360 14.62 -3.18 -22.20
C LEU A 360 13.28 -3.19 -21.46
N THR A 361 13.27 -2.76 -20.19
CA THR A 361 12.04 -2.64 -19.40
C THR A 361 11.17 -1.51 -19.94
N GLU A 362 11.80 -0.38 -20.30
CA GLU A 362 11.15 0.75 -20.93
C GLU A 362 10.46 0.37 -22.24
N TRP A 363 11.20 -0.30 -23.13
CA TRP A 363 10.67 -0.81 -24.38
C TRP A 363 9.49 -1.76 -24.17
N PHE A 364 9.62 -2.70 -23.21
CA PHE A 364 8.54 -3.63 -22.85
C PHE A 364 7.30 -2.92 -22.33
N ILE A 365 7.46 -1.92 -21.45
CA ILE A 365 6.34 -1.13 -20.92
C ILE A 365 5.67 -0.37 -22.07
N HIS A 366 6.44 0.34 -22.89
CA HIS A 366 5.90 1.10 -24.02
C HIS A 366 5.05 0.24 -24.98
N TYR A 367 5.51 -0.99 -25.25
CA TYR A 367 4.81 -1.90 -26.17
C TYR A 367 3.59 -2.57 -25.52
N LYS A 368 3.68 -2.96 -24.25
CA LYS A 368 2.70 -3.80 -23.57
C LYS A 368 1.73 -3.04 -22.66
N ALA A 369 2.04 -1.84 -22.20
CA ALA A 369 1.15 -1.09 -21.35
C ALA A 369 -0.13 -0.67 -22.10
N LYS A 370 -1.26 -0.74 -21.37
CA LYS A 370 -2.58 -0.27 -21.81
C LYS A 370 -2.89 1.13 -21.23
N ILE A 371 -2.19 1.50 -20.15
CA ILE A 371 -2.37 2.74 -19.42
C ILE A 371 -1.52 3.86 -20.01
N SER A 372 -2.05 5.09 -19.95
CA SER A 372 -1.37 6.30 -20.44
C SER A 372 -0.47 6.94 -19.39
N TYR A 373 -0.68 6.64 -18.12
CA TYR A 373 0.00 7.23 -16.96
C TYR A 373 0.69 6.14 -16.13
N ILE A 374 1.70 6.54 -15.34
CA ILE A 374 2.39 5.63 -14.42
C ILE A 374 2.08 5.96 -12.95
N SER A 375 1.85 7.24 -12.60
CA SER A 375 1.46 7.59 -11.24
C SER A 375 0.02 7.18 -10.94
N LEU A 376 -0.20 6.63 -9.76
CA LEU A 376 -1.52 6.20 -9.33
C LEU A 376 -2.56 7.33 -9.33
N PRO A 377 -2.26 8.57 -8.90
CA PRO A 377 -3.22 9.67 -9.00
C PRO A 377 -3.69 9.95 -10.43
N ASN A 378 -2.78 10.01 -11.40
CA ASN A 378 -3.15 10.22 -12.81
C ASN A 378 -3.97 9.05 -13.37
N ILE A 379 -3.61 7.80 -13.00
CA ILE A 379 -4.38 6.61 -13.39
C ILE A 379 -5.80 6.67 -12.82
N LEU A 380 -5.96 7.04 -11.54
CA LEU A 380 -7.27 7.10 -10.87
C LEU A 380 -8.18 8.20 -11.43
N LEU A 381 -7.60 9.31 -11.85
CA LEU A 381 -8.34 10.45 -12.42
C LEU A 381 -8.46 10.39 -13.93
N ASP A 382 -7.77 9.45 -14.58
CA ASP A 382 -7.58 9.38 -16.05
C ASP A 382 -7.18 10.75 -16.65
N SER A 383 -6.27 11.45 -15.96
CA SER A 383 -5.87 12.81 -16.30
C SER A 383 -4.43 13.11 -15.88
N ALA A 384 -3.71 13.92 -16.67
CA ALA A 384 -2.31 14.30 -16.43
C ALA A 384 -2.20 15.47 -15.41
N ILE A 385 -2.73 15.28 -14.20
CA ILE A 385 -2.70 16.31 -13.15
C ILE A 385 -1.30 16.44 -12.55
N ILE A 386 -0.64 15.33 -12.33
CA ILE A 386 0.73 15.30 -11.81
C ILE A 386 1.69 15.20 -12.98
N PRO A 387 2.64 16.14 -13.14
CA PRO A 387 3.67 16.04 -14.17
C PRO A 387 4.51 14.77 -14.00
N GLU A 388 4.67 14.00 -15.08
CA GLU A 388 5.46 12.78 -15.11
C GLU A 388 6.67 12.94 -16.04
N ALA A 389 7.86 12.70 -15.52
CA ALA A 389 9.08 12.58 -16.32
C ALA A 389 9.54 11.11 -16.30
N LEU A 390 9.21 10.39 -17.38
CA LEU A 390 9.32 8.95 -17.42
C LEU A 390 10.44 8.50 -18.38
N PHE A 391 11.14 7.44 -18.00
CA PHE A 391 12.09 6.75 -18.84
C PHE A 391 13.21 7.69 -19.37
N GLN A 392 13.37 7.82 -20.68
CA GLN A 392 14.38 8.69 -21.29
C GLN A 392 14.11 10.17 -21.04
N ALA A 393 12.84 10.56 -20.84
CA ALA A 393 12.48 11.92 -20.46
C ALA A 393 12.83 12.24 -18.99
N CYS A 394 13.14 11.24 -18.16
CA CYS A 394 13.61 11.45 -16.78
C CYS A 394 15.07 11.92 -16.78
N THR A 395 15.26 13.20 -17.11
CA THR A 395 16.57 13.88 -17.13
C THR A 395 16.61 15.01 -16.11
N PRO A 396 17.78 15.37 -15.57
CA PRO A 396 17.91 16.50 -14.65
C PRO A 396 17.32 17.79 -15.23
N THR A 397 17.58 18.11 -16.49
CA THR A 397 17.07 19.32 -17.17
C THR A 397 15.53 19.33 -17.23
N LYS A 398 14.89 18.20 -17.60
CA LYS A 398 13.43 18.12 -17.64
C LYS A 398 12.82 18.25 -16.25
N LEU A 399 13.40 17.57 -15.25
CA LEU A 399 12.93 17.65 -13.87
C LEU A 399 13.10 19.07 -13.29
N THR A 400 14.21 19.75 -13.59
CA THR A 400 14.43 21.16 -13.23
C THR A 400 13.31 22.04 -13.81
N SER A 401 13.01 21.89 -15.10
CA SER A 401 11.94 22.69 -15.75
C SER A 401 10.58 22.44 -15.10
N LEU A 402 10.21 21.19 -14.84
CA LEU A 402 8.92 20.84 -14.20
C LEU A 402 8.84 21.36 -12.76
N LEU A 403 9.92 21.25 -11.98
CA LEU A 403 9.95 21.76 -10.61
C LEU A 403 9.89 23.27 -10.58
N MET A 404 10.63 23.96 -11.45
CA MET A 404 10.57 25.42 -11.56
C MET A 404 9.16 25.92 -11.90
N GLU A 405 8.52 25.29 -12.88
CA GLU A 405 7.14 25.60 -13.25
C GLU A 405 6.20 25.38 -12.07
N LEU A 406 6.30 24.25 -11.36
CA LEU A 406 5.44 23.94 -10.22
C LEU A 406 5.70 24.87 -9.01
N ILE A 407 6.96 25.29 -8.78
CA ILE A 407 7.29 26.20 -7.68
C ILE A 407 6.76 27.62 -7.96
N HIS A 408 6.83 28.10 -9.20
CA HIS A 408 6.44 29.47 -9.55
C HIS A 408 4.93 29.60 -9.85
N ASN A 409 4.31 28.56 -10.42
CA ASN A 409 2.90 28.60 -10.81
C ASN A 409 2.00 28.11 -9.66
N GLU A 410 1.35 29.06 -8.99
CA GLU A 410 0.41 28.77 -7.91
C GLU A 410 -0.83 28.01 -8.41
N GLY A 411 -1.33 28.35 -9.61
CA GLY A 411 -2.49 27.67 -10.19
C GLY A 411 -2.27 26.17 -10.40
N LEU A 412 -1.07 25.76 -10.86
CA LEU A 412 -0.76 24.34 -11.00
C LEU A 412 -0.67 23.62 -9.66
N ARG A 413 -0.17 24.28 -8.62
CA ARG A 413 -0.17 23.68 -7.28
C ARG A 413 -1.58 23.51 -6.74
N GLU A 414 -2.41 24.53 -6.88
CA GLU A 414 -3.81 24.49 -6.44
C GLU A 414 -4.60 23.41 -7.20
N GLU A 415 -4.38 23.26 -8.50
CA GLU A 415 -4.98 22.20 -9.30
C GLU A 415 -4.63 20.80 -8.73
N GLN A 416 -3.37 20.56 -8.36
CA GLN A 416 -2.97 19.31 -7.75
C GLN A 416 -3.60 19.10 -6.36
N ILE A 417 -3.70 20.15 -5.55
CA ILE A 417 -4.33 20.09 -4.22
C ILE A 417 -5.83 19.77 -4.34
N VAL A 418 -6.55 20.42 -5.26
CA VAL A 418 -7.96 20.11 -5.53
C VAL A 418 -8.15 18.69 -6.06
N ALA A 419 -7.24 18.23 -6.93
CA ALA A 419 -7.28 16.87 -7.45
C ALA A 419 -7.02 15.83 -6.35
N ALA A 420 -6.19 16.15 -5.37
CA ALA A 420 -5.91 15.27 -4.24
C ALA A 420 -7.18 14.87 -3.47
N GLU A 421 -8.14 15.79 -3.29
CA GLU A 421 -9.43 15.48 -2.65
C GLU A 421 -10.22 14.42 -3.41
N LYS A 422 -10.21 14.49 -4.76
CA LYS A 422 -10.87 13.49 -5.61
C LYS A 422 -10.17 12.13 -5.50
N VAL A 423 -8.83 12.12 -5.52
CA VAL A 423 -8.03 10.89 -5.36
C VAL A 423 -8.32 10.24 -4.02
N ILE A 424 -8.28 11.01 -2.92
CA ILE A 424 -8.54 10.52 -1.57
C ILE A 424 -9.92 9.85 -1.48
N ARG A 425 -10.95 10.47 -2.06
CA ARG A 425 -12.31 9.89 -2.09
C ARG A 425 -12.38 8.58 -2.85
N LEU A 426 -11.62 8.43 -3.95
CA LEU A 426 -11.58 7.19 -4.73
C LEU A 426 -10.84 6.05 -4.02
N LEU A 427 -9.91 6.37 -3.12
CA LEU A 427 -9.12 5.39 -2.38
C LEU A 427 -9.86 4.75 -1.21
N TYR A 428 -11.06 5.22 -0.88
CA TYR A 428 -11.89 4.68 0.20
C TYR A 428 -13.16 4.04 -0.35
N PRO A 429 -13.62 2.92 0.21
CA PRO A 429 -14.86 2.29 -0.25
C PRO A 429 -16.08 3.22 -0.13
N SER A 430 -17.02 3.11 -1.06
CA SER A 430 -18.25 3.90 -1.04
C SER A 430 -19.08 3.63 0.23
N GLU A 431 -19.92 4.60 0.63
CA GLU A 431 -20.83 4.44 1.79
C GLU A 431 -21.69 3.19 1.70
N ARG A 432 -22.14 2.82 0.48
CA ARG A 432 -22.91 1.58 0.27
C ARG A 432 -22.09 0.35 0.65
N ASN A 433 -20.84 0.27 0.23
CA ASN A 433 -19.95 -0.84 0.56
C ASN A 433 -19.65 -0.85 2.07
N ILE A 434 -19.37 0.30 2.65
CA ILE A 434 -19.16 0.45 4.09
C ILE A 434 -20.37 -0.06 4.88
N ASN A 435 -21.58 0.33 4.51
CA ASN A 435 -22.79 -0.11 5.20
C ASN A 435 -22.99 -1.64 5.12
N SER A 436 -22.58 -2.28 4.02
CA SER A 436 -22.63 -3.74 3.91
C SER A 436 -21.66 -4.42 4.90
N PHE A 437 -20.46 -3.88 5.09
CA PHE A 437 -19.50 -4.38 6.10
C PHE A 437 -19.99 -4.16 7.53
N LEU A 438 -20.57 -2.99 7.83
CA LEU A 438 -21.13 -2.68 9.16
C LEU A 438 -22.34 -3.59 9.52
N GLN A 439 -23.10 -4.05 8.54
CA GLN A 439 -24.17 -5.03 8.75
C GLN A 439 -23.63 -6.44 9.00
N GLN A 440 -22.49 -6.81 8.43
CA GLN A 440 -21.86 -8.11 8.63
C GLN A 440 -21.20 -8.24 10.00
N ASP A 441 -20.59 -7.16 10.52
CA ASP A 441 -19.92 -7.16 11.81
C ASP A 441 -20.32 -5.94 12.66
N SER A 442 -21.13 -6.17 13.68
CA SER A 442 -21.61 -5.14 14.61
C SER A 442 -20.52 -4.47 15.46
N ARG A 443 -19.30 -5.02 15.46
CA ARG A 443 -18.13 -4.44 16.13
C ARG A 443 -17.45 -3.35 15.30
N LEU A 444 -17.70 -3.32 13.99
CA LEU A 444 -17.26 -2.26 13.12
C LEU A 444 -18.09 -1.00 13.36
N ARG A 445 -17.43 0.15 13.46
CA ARG A 445 -18.08 1.45 13.67
C ARG A 445 -17.51 2.48 12.70
N PHE A 446 -18.35 3.28 12.10
CA PHE A 446 -17.92 4.51 11.43
C PHE A 446 -17.65 5.58 12.51
N PRO A 447 -16.56 6.36 12.47
CA PRO A 447 -15.58 6.52 11.36
C PRO A 447 -14.31 5.66 11.48
N ASP A 448 -14.23 4.69 12.40
CA ASP A 448 -13.00 3.94 12.71
C ASP A 448 -12.72 2.78 11.75
N LEU A 449 -13.51 2.64 10.67
CA LEU A 449 -13.40 1.55 9.72
C LEU A 449 -12.21 1.79 8.77
N THR A 450 -11.10 1.11 8.99
CA THR A 450 -9.90 1.20 8.14
C THR A 450 -9.89 0.16 7.02
N PRO A 451 -9.12 0.37 5.93
CA PRO A 451 -8.91 -0.64 4.89
C PRO A 451 -8.50 -2.01 5.44
N SER A 452 -7.60 -2.06 6.42
CA SER A 452 -7.18 -3.32 7.04
C SER A 452 -8.28 -3.96 7.90
N MET A 453 -9.19 -3.18 8.50
CA MET A 453 -10.35 -3.72 9.21
C MET A 453 -11.38 -4.33 8.24
N ILE A 454 -11.61 -3.68 7.09
CA ILE A 454 -12.47 -4.21 6.02
C ILE A 454 -11.86 -5.52 5.48
N ALA A 455 -10.55 -5.53 5.23
CA ALA A 455 -9.84 -6.73 4.79
C ALA A 455 -9.94 -7.87 5.82
N ALA A 456 -9.72 -7.57 7.10
CA ALA A 456 -9.84 -8.54 8.19
C ALA A 456 -11.27 -9.10 8.32
N SER A 457 -12.28 -8.23 8.26
CA SER A 457 -13.70 -8.63 8.27
C SER A 457 -14.02 -9.54 7.07
N THR A 458 -13.56 -9.17 5.86
CA THR A 458 -13.74 -9.98 4.64
C THR A 458 -13.13 -11.39 4.81
N ILE A 459 -11.97 -11.50 5.47
CA ILE A 459 -11.32 -12.80 5.73
C ILE A 459 -12.13 -13.61 6.75
N LEU A 460 -12.49 -12.99 7.88
CA LEU A 460 -13.15 -13.69 8.99
C LEU A 460 -14.54 -14.23 8.60
N TYR A 461 -15.30 -13.47 7.82
CA TYR A 461 -16.66 -13.83 7.39
C TYR A 461 -16.72 -14.50 6.03
N TYR A 462 -15.57 -14.86 5.44
CA TYR A 462 -15.55 -15.57 4.17
C TYR A 462 -16.15 -16.96 4.33
N VAL A 463 -17.07 -17.29 3.43
CA VAL A 463 -17.67 -18.62 3.32
C VAL A 463 -17.14 -19.24 2.04
N LYS A 464 -16.43 -20.36 2.18
CA LYS A 464 -15.92 -21.12 1.04
C LYS A 464 -17.12 -21.73 0.30
N PRO A 465 -17.30 -21.45 -1.01
CA PRO A 465 -18.41 -21.98 -1.81
C PRO A 465 -18.38 -23.51 -1.95
#